data_3ba0eac7ded63dc7bbdcf75c0a8be998
#
_entry.id   3ba0eac7ded63dc7bbdcf75c0a8be998
#
_cell.length_a   1.000
_cell.length_b   1.000
_cell.length_c   1.000
_cell.angle_alpha   90.00
_cell.angle_beta   90.00
_cell.angle_gamma   90.00
#
_symmetry.space_group_name_H-M   'P 1'
#
loop_
_entity.id
_entity.type
_entity.pdbx_description
1 polymer ?
#
loop_
_entity_poly.entity_id
_entity_poly.type
_entity_poly.pdbx_seq_one_letter_code
_entity_poly.pdbx_strand_id
1 'polypeptide(L)'
;MEELTKRQSQVLDFIKSYMEKNGFAPSIRDIMKHFNFKSPRAAHKHLIILEKKGYIERKNVSRGIKMMPKSGEIFATETLAPVSGKIAAGDAIEAIQTISDYIPIPTNFFPKNYEYFSLRVEGNSMIEAQIKSGDFVLIRKQDYAMDGDIVVALIDGNEATLKRYKRLNEDEVLLVPENKSMKEIKVKADRLKIQGKMVGLIRVL
;
A
#
# COMPACT_ATOMS: atom_id res chain seq x y z
N MET A 1 -29.19 -9.73 -1.68
CA MET A 1 -28.60 -10.51 -0.57
C MET A 1 -29.62 -10.64 0.53
N GLU A 2 -29.74 -11.82 1.13
CA GLU A 2 -30.65 -12.00 2.28
C GLU A 2 -30.16 -11.21 3.49
N GLU A 3 -31.09 -10.57 4.23
CA GLU A 3 -30.79 -9.84 5.45
C GLU A 3 -30.18 -10.75 6.53
N LEU A 4 -29.25 -10.18 7.30
CA LEU A 4 -28.66 -10.88 8.45
C LEU A 4 -29.59 -10.72 9.67
N THR A 5 -29.74 -11.79 10.44
CA THR A 5 -30.33 -11.67 11.78
C THR A 5 -29.41 -10.85 12.69
N LYS A 6 -29.94 -10.25 13.74
CA LYS A 6 -29.15 -9.46 14.71
C LYS A 6 -27.90 -10.23 15.20
N ARG A 7 -28.03 -11.53 15.46
CA ARG A 7 -26.90 -12.36 15.90
C ARG A 7 -25.86 -12.63 14.81
N GLN A 8 -26.30 -12.80 13.58
CA GLN A 8 -25.41 -12.97 12.43
C GLN A 8 -24.61 -11.69 12.15
N SER A 9 -25.28 -10.51 12.24
CA SER A 9 -24.60 -9.21 12.13
C SER A 9 -23.54 -9.05 13.21
N GLN A 10 -23.85 -9.33 14.47
CA GLN A 10 -22.86 -9.28 15.56
C GLN A 10 -21.63 -10.14 15.30
N VAL A 11 -21.82 -11.37 14.79
CA VAL A 11 -20.68 -12.27 14.46
C VAL A 11 -19.87 -11.70 13.32
N LEU A 12 -20.50 -11.14 12.30
CA LEU A 12 -19.82 -10.52 11.17
C LEU A 12 -19.03 -9.28 11.62
N ASP A 13 -19.61 -8.42 12.44
CA ASP A 13 -18.99 -7.20 12.96
C ASP A 13 -17.77 -7.54 13.85
N PHE A 14 -17.90 -8.59 14.66
CA PHE A 14 -16.76 -9.10 15.44
C PHE A 14 -15.61 -9.57 14.54
N ILE A 15 -15.90 -10.33 13.47
CA ILE A 15 -14.87 -10.79 12.53
C ILE A 15 -14.16 -9.59 11.90
N LYS A 16 -14.90 -8.58 11.46
CA LYS A 16 -14.35 -7.34 10.89
C LYS A 16 -13.41 -6.64 11.87
N SER A 17 -13.92 -6.31 13.05
CA SER A 17 -13.17 -5.57 14.07
C SER A 17 -11.92 -6.36 14.55
N TYR A 18 -12.03 -7.70 14.62
CA TYR A 18 -10.90 -8.54 14.97
C TYR A 18 -9.81 -8.49 13.90
N MET A 19 -10.19 -8.56 12.62
CA MET A 19 -9.25 -8.47 11.50
C MET A 19 -8.59 -7.08 11.41
N GLU A 20 -9.35 -6.02 11.62
CA GLU A 20 -8.83 -4.65 11.65
C GLU A 20 -7.78 -4.46 12.76
N LYS A 21 -8.06 -5.01 13.95
CA LYS A 21 -7.18 -4.87 15.12
C LYS A 21 -5.93 -5.75 15.04
N ASN A 22 -6.03 -6.98 14.52
CA ASN A 22 -4.98 -7.99 14.62
C ASN A 22 -4.27 -8.27 13.29
N GLY A 23 -4.79 -7.78 12.15
CA GLY A 23 -4.24 -8.04 10.82
C GLY A 23 -4.53 -9.44 10.24
N PHE A 24 -5.27 -10.29 10.96
CA PHE A 24 -5.65 -11.64 10.54
C PHE A 24 -7.02 -12.05 11.10
N ALA A 25 -7.65 -13.05 10.47
CA ALA A 25 -8.97 -13.51 10.86
C ALA A 25 -9.00 -14.20 12.25
N PRO A 26 -10.10 -14.11 12.99
CA PRO A 26 -10.27 -14.86 14.24
C PRO A 26 -10.33 -16.38 13.98
N SER A 27 -9.82 -17.16 14.92
CA SER A 27 -10.05 -18.60 14.97
C SER A 27 -11.45 -18.90 15.50
N ILE A 28 -11.90 -20.15 15.33
CA ILE A 28 -13.15 -20.63 15.95
C ILE A 28 -13.15 -20.42 17.47
N ARG A 29 -12.01 -20.63 18.12
CA ARG A 29 -11.85 -20.43 19.57
C ARG A 29 -12.02 -18.96 19.97
N ASP A 30 -11.50 -18.03 19.16
CA ASP A 30 -11.65 -16.59 19.40
C ASP A 30 -13.12 -16.17 19.32
N ILE A 31 -13.84 -16.68 18.31
CA ILE A 31 -15.30 -16.46 18.16
C ILE A 31 -16.07 -17.05 19.32
N MET A 32 -15.75 -18.29 19.70
CA MET A 32 -16.38 -18.95 20.86
C MET A 32 -16.20 -18.16 22.15
N LYS A 33 -14.98 -17.70 22.42
CA LYS A 33 -14.65 -16.91 23.60
C LYS A 33 -15.41 -15.60 23.64
N HIS A 34 -15.46 -14.87 22.53
CA HIS A 34 -16.12 -13.58 22.44
C HIS A 34 -17.64 -13.68 22.65
N PHE A 35 -18.29 -14.69 22.05
CA PHE A 35 -19.74 -14.87 22.10
C PHE A 35 -20.22 -15.81 23.18
N ASN A 36 -19.31 -16.36 24.00
CA ASN A 36 -19.58 -17.36 25.04
C ASN A 36 -20.32 -18.59 24.48
N PHE A 37 -19.93 -19.05 23.29
CA PHE A 37 -20.51 -20.26 22.71
C PHE A 37 -20.00 -21.50 23.42
N LYS A 38 -20.93 -22.37 23.85
CA LYS A 38 -20.61 -23.61 24.57
C LYS A 38 -19.97 -24.69 23.69
N SER A 39 -20.03 -24.57 22.37
CA SER A 39 -19.45 -25.57 21.46
C SER A 39 -18.95 -24.94 20.15
N PRO A 40 -17.91 -25.54 19.52
CA PRO A 40 -17.44 -25.12 18.20
C PRO A 40 -18.55 -25.16 17.14
N ARG A 41 -19.50 -26.09 17.26
CA ARG A 41 -20.63 -26.27 16.34
C ARG A 41 -21.51 -25.01 16.26
N ALA A 42 -21.69 -24.30 17.40
CA ALA A 42 -22.45 -23.06 17.43
C ALA A 42 -21.76 -21.95 16.63
N ALA A 43 -20.45 -21.79 16.77
CA ALA A 43 -19.68 -20.83 15.97
C ALA A 43 -19.70 -21.20 14.48
N HIS A 44 -19.47 -22.47 14.14
CA HIS A 44 -19.52 -22.97 12.77
C HIS A 44 -20.87 -22.71 12.09
N LYS A 45 -22.00 -22.90 12.80
CA LYS A 45 -23.33 -22.64 12.26
C LYS A 45 -23.48 -21.21 11.78
N HIS A 46 -23.01 -20.21 12.54
CA HIS A 46 -23.05 -18.81 12.13
C HIS A 46 -22.13 -18.55 10.93
N LEU A 47 -20.92 -19.11 10.91
CA LEU A 47 -20.00 -18.97 9.79
C LEU A 47 -20.52 -19.61 8.50
N ILE A 48 -21.16 -20.79 8.56
CA ILE A 48 -21.81 -21.43 7.40
C ILE A 48 -22.90 -20.53 6.82
N ILE A 49 -23.72 -19.92 7.69
CA ILE A 49 -24.78 -19.03 7.22
C ILE A 49 -24.21 -17.75 6.60
N LEU A 50 -23.17 -17.15 7.20
CA LEU A 50 -22.51 -15.96 6.66
C LEU A 50 -21.86 -16.25 5.30
N GLU A 51 -21.26 -17.43 5.15
CA GLU A 51 -20.68 -17.89 3.88
C GLU A 51 -21.77 -18.15 2.82
N LYS A 52 -22.84 -18.87 3.17
CA LYS A 52 -23.98 -19.11 2.27
C LYS A 52 -24.65 -17.81 1.80
N LYS A 53 -24.69 -16.80 2.66
CA LYS A 53 -25.22 -15.46 2.35
C LYS A 53 -24.17 -14.57 1.63
N GLY A 54 -22.95 -15.05 1.36
CA GLY A 54 -21.91 -14.36 0.60
C GLY A 54 -21.18 -13.24 1.36
N TYR A 55 -21.23 -13.23 2.69
CA TYR A 55 -20.52 -12.24 3.51
C TYR A 55 -19.08 -12.61 3.81
N ILE A 56 -18.77 -13.91 3.82
CA ILE A 56 -17.43 -14.45 4.04
C ILE A 56 -17.16 -15.63 3.09
N GLU A 57 -15.89 -15.89 2.83
CA GLU A 57 -15.37 -17.14 2.24
C GLU A 57 -14.55 -17.87 3.33
N ARG A 58 -14.67 -19.19 3.42
CA ARG A 58 -13.88 -19.99 4.37
C ARG A 58 -12.97 -20.95 3.62
N LYS A 59 -11.69 -20.94 4.00
CA LYS A 59 -10.74 -21.98 3.61
C LYS A 59 -10.59 -22.98 4.74
N ASN A 60 -10.33 -24.22 4.41
CA ASN A 60 -10.15 -25.31 5.40
C ASN A 60 -8.76 -25.25 6.06
N VAL A 61 -8.41 -24.09 6.57
CA VAL A 61 -7.16 -23.82 7.31
C VAL A 61 -7.47 -22.99 8.55
N SER A 62 -6.58 -23.06 9.54
CA SER A 62 -6.71 -22.20 10.73
C SER A 62 -6.76 -20.73 10.32
N ARG A 63 -7.70 -19.97 10.91
CA ARG A 63 -7.91 -18.53 10.57
C ARG A 63 -8.24 -18.28 9.09
N GLY A 64 -8.78 -19.26 8.39
CA GLY A 64 -9.08 -19.24 6.96
C GLY A 64 -10.39 -18.52 6.60
N ILE A 65 -10.77 -17.45 7.33
CA ILE A 65 -11.95 -16.64 7.04
C ILE A 65 -11.50 -15.41 6.23
N LYS A 66 -12.11 -15.22 5.06
CA LYS A 66 -11.94 -14.04 4.22
C LYS A 66 -13.27 -13.32 4.14
N MET A 67 -13.26 -12.00 4.32
CA MET A 67 -14.44 -11.17 4.10
C MET A 67 -14.75 -11.11 2.61
N MET A 68 -16.02 -11.25 2.26
CA MET A 68 -16.49 -11.06 0.90
C MET A 68 -17.15 -9.68 0.76
N PRO A 69 -16.86 -8.92 -0.31
CA PRO A 69 -17.54 -7.65 -0.54
C PRO A 69 -19.04 -7.90 -0.74
N LYS A 70 -19.91 -7.10 -0.12
CA LYS A 70 -21.29 -6.99 -0.58
C LYS A 70 -21.26 -6.54 -2.03
N SER A 71 -22.15 -7.09 -2.86
CA SER A 71 -22.33 -6.59 -4.23
C SER A 71 -22.59 -5.07 -4.16
N GLY A 72 -21.63 -4.28 -4.63
CA GLY A 72 -21.66 -2.81 -4.57
C GLY A 72 -20.88 -2.14 -3.44
N GLU A 73 -20.49 -2.83 -2.37
CA GLU A 73 -19.48 -2.33 -1.45
C GLU A 73 -18.13 -2.91 -1.88
N ILE A 74 -17.36 -2.14 -2.59
CA ILE A 74 -15.92 -2.33 -2.62
C ILE A 74 -15.48 -2.13 -1.16
N PHE A 75 -14.95 -3.17 -0.50
CA PHE A 75 -14.18 -2.97 0.73
C PHE A 75 -12.86 -2.29 0.35
N ALA A 76 -12.96 -1.08 -0.07
CA ALA A 76 -11.89 -0.15 0.05
C ALA A 76 -11.94 0.36 1.50
N THR A 77 -11.34 -0.40 2.44
CA THR A 77 -10.66 0.31 3.48
C THR A 77 -9.56 1.04 2.74
N GLU A 78 -9.93 2.22 2.25
CA GLU A 78 -9.02 3.12 1.59
C GLU A 78 -8.18 3.77 2.67
N THR A 79 -6.90 3.90 2.45
CA THR A 79 -6.09 4.91 3.12
C THR A 79 -5.84 6.00 2.09
N LEU A 80 -5.73 7.23 2.55
CA LEU A 80 -5.49 8.37 1.69
C LEU A 80 -3.97 8.62 1.62
N ALA A 81 -3.41 8.55 0.42
CA ALA A 81 -2.04 8.98 0.17
C ALA A 81 -2.07 10.46 -0.24
N PRO A 82 -1.48 11.38 0.55
CA PRO A 82 -1.39 12.78 0.15
C PRO A 82 -0.56 12.91 -1.13
N VAL A 83 -1.00 13.77 -2.05
CA VAL A 83 -0.21 14.19 -3.21
C VAL A 83 0.72 15.29 -2.75
N SER A 84 1.96 14.95 -2.46
CA SER A 84 2.97 15.85 -1.87
C SER A 84 3.76 16.65 -2.92
N GLY A 85 3.13 16.99 -4.05
CA GLY A 85 3.73 17.81 -5.08
C GLY A 85 4.18 17.04 -6.31
N LYS A 86 5.13 17.61 -7.06
CA LYS A 86 5.67 17.09 -8.31
C LYS A 86 7.10 16.62 -8.11
N ILE A 87 7.48 15.58 -8.84
CA ILE A 87 8.85 15.09 -8.85
C ILE A 87 9.42 15.14 -10.26
N ALA A 88 10.60 15.71 -10.39
CA ALA A 88 11.30 15.73 -11.67
C ALA A 88 11.79 14.32 -12.03
N ALA A 89 11.37 13.88 -13.20
CA ALA A 89 12.02 12.83 -13.93
C ALA A 89 12.93 13.49 -15.00
N GLY A 90 13.89 14.29 -14.55
CA GLY A 90 14.80 15.08 -15.34
C GLY A 90 15.80 15.74 -14.40
N ASP A 91 16.16 16.99 -14.66
CA ASP A 91 16.96 17.80 -13.75
C ASP A 91 16.16 18.05 -12.46
N ALA A 92 16.84 18.01 -11.34
CA ALA A 92 16.24 18.04 -10.01
C ALA A 92 15.44 19.34 -9.77
N ILE A 93 14.26 19.22 -9.20
CA ILE A 93 13.39 20.34 -8.84
C ILE A 93 13.32 20.45 -7.32
N GLU A 94 13.21 21.66 -6.80
CA GLU A 94 12.92 21.91 -5.38
C GLU A 94 11.71 21.10 -4.90
N ALA A 95 11.87 20.41 -3.78
CA ALA A 95 10.83 19.60 -3.16
C ALA A 95 9.72 20.50 -2.60
N ILE A 96 8.70 20.79 -3.40
CA ILE A 96 7.56 21.62 -2.99
C ILE A 96 6.61 20.73 -2.16
N GLN A 97 6.59 20.93 -0.85
CA GLN A 97 5.64 20.30 0.08
C GLN A 97 4.28 21.00 0.06
N THR A 98 3.63 21.04 -1.07
CA THR A 98 2.23 21.51 -1.12
C THR A 98 1.33 20.31 -1.32
N ILE A 99 0.65 19.88 -0.26
CA ILE A 99 -0.40 18.86 -0.35
C ILE A 99 -1.54 19.50 -1.14
N SER A 100 -1.73 19.07 -2.38
CA SER A 100 -2.75 19.60 -3.28
C SER A 100 -4.00 18.71 -3.34
N ASP A 101 -3.86 17.43 -3.01
CA ASP A 101 -4.94 16.43 -3.14
C ASP A 101 -4.62 15.14 -2.39
N TYR A 102 -5.55 14.18 -2.40
CA TYR A 102 -5.39 12.86 -1.83
C TYR A 102 -5.80 11.79 -2.83
N ILE A 103 -5.02 10.72 -2.91
CA ILE A 103 -5.35 9.56 -3.72
C ILE A 103 -5.80 8.41 -2.80
N PRO A 104 -7.02 7.87 -2.98
CA PRO A 104 -7.45 6.69 -2.25
C PRO A 104 -6.67 5.47 -2.72
N ILE A 105 -6.04 4.75 -1.78
CA ILE A 105 -5.30 3.52 -2.06
C ILE A 105 -5.89 2.33 -1.29
N PRO A 106 -6.11 1.18 -1.96
CA PRO A 106 -6.75 0.03 -1.34
C PRO A 106 -5.81 -0.65 -0.34
N THR A 107 -6.23 -0.75 0.93
CA THR A 107 -5.42 -1.29 2.03
C THR A 107 -5.12 -2.78 1.95
N ASN A 108 -5.83 -3.52 1.10
CA ASN A 108 -5.52 -4.92 0.81
C ASN A 108 -4.21 -5.10 0.00
N PHE A 109 -3.78 -4.08 -0.76
CA PHE A 109 -2.49 -4.03 -1.45
C PHE A 109 -1.45 -3.19 -0.70
N PHE A 110 -1.90 -2.19 0.04
CA PHE A 110 -1.06 -1.20 0.75
C PHE A 110 -1.41 -1.21 2.24
N PRO A 111 -0.73 -2.04 3.06
CA PRO A 111 -1.02 -2.20 4.48
C PRO A 111 -0.92 -0.88 5.26
N LYS A 112 -1.88 -0.64 6.17
CA LYS A 112 -2.00 0.60 6.98
C LYS A 112 -0.84 0.85 7.96
N ASN A 113 0.00 -0.14 8.22
CA ASN A 113 1.15 -0.01 9.11
C ASN A 113 2.34 0.74 8.49
N TYR A 114 2.20 1.19 7.25
CA TYR A 114 3.17 2.05 6.56
C TYR A 114 2.56 3.40 6.23
N GLU A 115 3.39 4.43 6.18
CA GLU A 115 3.02 5.73 5.64
C GLU A 115 3.25 5.75 4.14
N TYR A 116 2.31 6.36 3.42
CA TYR A 116 2.37 6.51 1.97
C TYR A 116 2.16 7.95 1.58
N PHE A 117 2.79 8.35 0.51
CA PHE A 117 2.51 9.61 -0.19
C PHE A 117 2.57 9.37 -1.70
N SER A 118 2.02 10.28 -2.45
CA SER A 118 2.03 10.23 -3.91
C SER A 118 2.71 11.47 -4.48
N LEU A 119 3.36 11.30 -5.62
CA LEU A 119 4.00 12.38 -6.37
C LEU A 119 3.56 12.29 -7.83
N ARG A 120 3.30 13.44 -8.45
CA ARG A 120 3.07 13.51 -9.87
C ARG A 120 4.39 13.56 -10.60
N VAL A 121 4.59 12.68 -11.57
CA VAL A 121 5.82 12.59 -12.36
C VAL A 121 5.87 13.69 -13.40
N GLU A 122 6.99 14.39 -13.50
CA GLU A 122 7.29 15.34 -14.57
C GLU A 122 8.58 14.91 -15.29
N GLY A 123 8.54 14.80 -16.62
CA GLY A 123 9.67 14.36 -17.44
C GLY A 123 9.70 12.86 -17.74
N ASN A 124 10.79 12.41 -18.37
CA ASN A 124 10.89 11.11 -19.04
C ASN A 124 12.05 10.23 -18.55
N SER A 125 12.69 10.53 -17.42
CA SER A 125 13.88 9.77 -16.98
C SER A 125 13.57 8.32 -16.59
N MET A 126 12.29 7.96 -16.40
CA MET A 126 11.85 6.63 -16.01
C MET A 126 10.96 5.95 -17.06
N ILE A 127 11.04 6.39 -18.33
CA ILE A 127 10.13 5.96 -19.38
C ILE A 127 10.30 4.49 -19.77
N GLU A 128 11.50 3.94 -19.67
CA GLU A 128 11.77 2.51 -19.95
C GLU A 128 11.23 1.62 -18.81
N ALA A 129 11.04 2.15 -17.62
CA ALA A 129 10.27 1.51 -16.53
C ALA A 129 8.75 1.73 -16.67
N GLN A 130 8.27 2.22 -17.85
CA GLN A 130 6.86 2.51 -18.13
C GLN A 130 6.25 3.61 -17.25
N ILE A 131 7.07 4.45 -16.62
CA ILE A 131 6.65 5.62 -15.84
C ILE A 131 6.73 6.84 -16.74
N LYS A 132 5.60 7.49 -17.00
CA LYS A 132 5.46 8.62 -17.91
C LYS A 132 5.18 9.91 -17.16
N SER A 133 5.49 11.04 -17.80
CA SER A 133 5.05 12.35 -17.32
C SER A 133 3.53 12.39 -17.17
N GLY A 134 3.04 12.90 -16.04
CA GLY A 134 1.62 12.93 -15.67
C GLY A 134 1.16 11.78 -14.80
N ASP A 135 1.91 10.68 -14.70
CA ASP A 135 1.61 9.58 -13.79
C ASP A 135 1.69 10.01 -12.33
N PHE A 136 0.93 9.33 -11.47
CA PHE A 136 1.09 9.41 -10.04
C PHE A 136 1.84 8.15 -9.55
N VAL A 137 3.00 8.36 -8.92
CA VAL A 137 3.74 7.28 -8.27
C VAL A 137 3.40 7.23 -6.79
N LEU A 138 3.05 6.05 -6.31
CA LEU A 138 2.79 5.80 -4.89
C LEU A 138 4.09 5.38 -4.21
N ILE A 139 4.46 6.11 -3.19
CA ILE A 139 5.71 5.94 -2.45
C ILE A 139 5.40 5.49 -1.04
N ARG A 140 6.02 4.38 -0.62
CA ARG A 140 6.09 4.00 0.78
C ARG A 140 7.23 4.73 1.45
N LYS A 141 6.93 5.49 2.49
CA LYS A 141 7.91 6.27 3.24
C LYS A 141 8.88 5.36 3.98
N GLN A 142 10.15 5.49 3.70
CA GLN A 142 11.26 4.80 4.35
C GLN A 142 12.57 5.52 4.03
N ASP A 143 13.59 5.33 4.85
CA ASP A 143 14.90 5.99 4.75
C ASP A 143 16.01 5.08 4.19
N TYR A 144 15.66 3.88 3.73
CA TYR A 144 16.59 2.89 3.15
C TYR A 144 16.08 2.39 1.79
N ALA A 145 17.00 1.84 0.99
CA ALA A 145 16.71 1.22 -0.30
C ALA A 145 17.60 0.00 -0.52
N MET A 146 17.12 -0.92 -1.36
CA MET A 146 17.87 -2.05 -1.87
C MET A 146 18.20 -1.83 -3.35
N ASP A 147 19.23 -2.49 -3.84
CA ASP A 147 19.59 -2.45 -5.26
C ASP A 147 18.40 -2.87 -6.12
N GLY A 148 18.14 -2.05 -7.13
CA GLY A 148 17.01 -2.24 -8.04
C GLY A 148 15.71 -1.55 -7.61
N ASP A 149 15.61 -1.02 -6.39
CA ASP A 149 14.43 -0.25 -5.97
C ASP A 149 14.31 1.06 -6.76
N ILE A 150 13.10 1.41 -7.16
CA ILE A 150 12.80 2.77 -7.66
C ILE A 150 12.48 3.63 -6.43
N VAL A 151 13.24 4.69 -6.23
CA VAL A 151 13.19 5.50 -5.02
C VAL A 151 12.99 6.98 -5.32
N VAL A 152 12.36 7.66 -4.39
CA VAL A 152 12.44 9.11 -4.27
C VAL A 152 13.65 9.42 -3.41
N ALA A 153 14.64 10.05 -4.02
CA ALA A 153 15.90 10.42 -3.39
C ALA A 153 16.02 11.94 -3.36
N LEU A 154 16.45 12.48 -2.24
CA LEU A 154 16.78 13.89 -2.03
C LEU A 154 18.29 14.04 -1.99
N ILE A 155 18.83 14.83 -2.89
CA ILE A 155 20.27 15.12 -2.98
C ILE A 155 20.51 16.49 -2.35
N ASP A 156 21.53 16.60 -1.51
CA ASP A 156 21.93 17.84 -0.81
C ASP A 156 20.78 18.56 -0.07
N GLY A 157 19.72 17.85 0.25
CA GLY A 157 18.60 18.37 1.02
C GLY A 157 17.56 19.17 0.23
N ASN A 158 17.75 19.43 -1.06
CA ASN A 158 16.87 20.27 -1.88
C ASN A 158 16.46 19.65 -3.22
N GLU A 159 17.24 18.75 -3.78
CA GLU A 159 16.98 18.18 -5.11
C GLU A 159 16.31 16.80 -5.02
N ALA A 160 15.00 16.75 -5.22
CA ALA A 160 14.26 15.48 -5.22
C ALA A 160 14.23 14.86 -6.63
N THR A 161 14.50 13.55 -6.73
CA THR A 161 14.47 12.83 -8.00
C THR A 161 13.92 11.42 -7.84
N LEU A 162 13.29 10.89 -8.92
CA LEU A 162 12.84 9.50 -9.00
C LEU A 162 13.80 8.72 -9.90
N LYS A 163 14.52 7.75 -9.35
CA LYS A 163 15.52 6.93 -10.06
C LYS A 163 15.55 5.51 -9.51
N ARG A 164 16.18 4.62 -10.26
CA ARG A 164 16.55 3.31 -9.74
C ARG A 164 17.80 3.43 -8.88
N TYR A 165 17.72 2.90 -7.67
CA TYR A 165 18.80 2.88 -6.69
C TYR A 165 19.76 1.73 -6.99
N LYS A 166 21.06 2.01 -6.94
CA LYS A 166 22.12 1.00 -6.97
C LYS A 166 23.25 1.43 -6.05
N ARG A 167 23.61 0.60 -5.09
CA ARG A 167 24.75 0.84 -4.20
C ARG A 167 26.03 0.41 -4.91
N LEU A 168 27.00 1.28 -5.00
CA LEU A 168 28.31 0.96 -5.59
C LEU A 168 29.28 0.43 -4.54
N ASN A 169 29.33 1.08 -3.37
CA ASN A 169 30.16 0.72 -2.21
C ASN A 169 29.57 1.34 -0.94
N GLU A 170 30.35 1.40 0.15
CA GLU A 170 29.88 2.00 1.42
C GLU A 170 29.61 3.49 1.31
N ASP A 171 30.39 4.21 0.50
CA ASP A 171 30.37 5.67 0.40
C ASP A 171 29.61 6.21 -0.80
N GLU A 172 29.29 5.38 -1.80
CA GLU A 172 28.79 5.83 -3.09
C GLU A 172 27.54 5.07 -3.56
N VAL A 173 26.62 5.83 -4.09
CA VAL A 173 25.35 5.37 -4.66
C VAL A 173 25.24 5.88 -6.11
N LEU A 174 24.68 5.06 -6.96
CA LEU A 174 24.30 5.40 -8.32
C LEU A 174 22.78 5.50 -8.42
N LEU A 175 22.28 6.63 -8.86
CA LEU A 175 20.89 6.85 -9.22
C LEU A 175 20.75 6.71 -10.72
N VAL A 176 20.16 5.60 -11.15
CA VAL A 176 20.10 5.19 -12.56
C VAL A 176 18.75 5.61 -13.15
N PRO A 177 18.72 6.45 -14.20
CA PRO A 177 17.50 6.70 -14.96
C PRO A 177 17.12 5.45 -15.76
N GLU A 178 15.85 5.20 -15.92
CA GLU A 178 15.29 4.23 -16.87
C GLU A 178 15.01 4.93 -18.20
N ASN A 179 16.07 5.50 -18.77
CA ASN A 179 16.08 6.20 -20.07
C ASN A 179 17.51 6.23 -20.61
N LYS A 180 17.75 5.53 -21.71
CA LYS A 180 19.08 5.40 -22.34
C LYS A 180 19.69 6.73 -22.83
N SER A 181 18.86 7.75 -23.04
CA SER A 181 19.35 9.09 -23.45
C SER A 181 19.86 9.93 -22.27
N MET A 182 19.69 9.46 -21.02
CA MET A 182 20.06 10.18 -19.81
C MET A 182 21.23 9.50 -19.08
N LYS A 183 22.06 10.30 -18.43
CA LYS A 183 23.21 9.82 -17.67
C LYS A 183 22.81 9.45 -16.25
N GLU A 184 23.51 8.47 -15.71
CA GLU A 184 23.42 8.08 -14.31
C GLU A 184 24.00 9.20 -13.42
N ILE A 185 23.45 9.33 -12.22
CA ILE A 185 23.90 10.31 -11.22
C ILE A 185 24.65 9.57 -10.12
N LYS A 186 25.95 9.80 -10.03
CA LYS A 186 26.76 9.26 -8.93
C LYS A 186 26.78 10.24 -7.78
N VAL A 187 26.37 9.80 -6.58
CA VAL A 187 26.21 10.62 -5.39
C VAL A 187 26.93 9.95 -4.21
N LYS A 188 27.57 10.74 -3.34
CA LYS A 188 28.06 10.25 -2.06
C LYS A 188 26.88 9.90 -1.14
N ALA A 189 27.00 8.80 -0.38
CA ALA A 189 25.94 8.31 0.47
C ALA A 189 25.51 9.33 1.56
N ASP A 190 26.43 10.13 2.08
CA ASP A 190 26.19 11.19 3.06
C ASP A 190 25.42 12.39 2.51
N ARG A 191 25.41 12.59 1.18
CA ARG A 191 24.67 13.64 0.47
C ARG A 191 23.30 13.18 -0.01
N LEU A 192 22.97 11.88 0.14
CA LEU A 192 21.74 11.28 -0.35
C LEU A 192 20.82 10.91 0.82
N LYS A 193 19.56 11.38 0.74
CA LYS A 193 18.51 10.98 1.68
C LYS A 193 17.39 10.28 0.94
N ILE A 194 17.16 9.01 1.22
CA ILE A 194 16.00 8.29 0.69
C ILE A 194 14.75 8.82 1.40
N GLN A 195 13.74 9.21 0.62
CA GLN A 195 12.44 9.65 1.12
C GLN A 195 11.42 8.49 1.12
N GLY A 196 11.63 7.53 0.23
CA GLY A 196 10.79 6.34 0.15
C GLY A 196 11.02 5.54 -1.12
N LYS A 197 10.36 4.37 -1.14
CA LYS A 197 10.38 3.40 -2.24
C LYS A 197 9.06 3.45 -3.00
N MET A 198 9.12 3.46 -4.31
CA MET A 198 7.94 3.31 -5.17
C MET A 198 7.35 1.91 -5.00
N VAL A 199 6.04 1.85 -4.75
CA VAL A 199 5.27 0.62 -4.54
C VAL A 199 4.06 0.51 -5.45
N GLY A 200 3.73 1.56 -6.19
CA GLY A 200 2.62 1.55 -7.12
C GLY A 200 2.67 2.72 -8.10
N LEU A 201 1.83 2.65 -9.13
CA LEU A 201 1.65 3.67 -10.15
C LEU A 201 0.16 3.78 -10.51
N ILE A 202 -0.31 5.00 -10.65
CA ILE A 202 -1.66 5.31 -11.09
C ILE A 202 -1.56 6.21 -12.32
N ARG A 203 -2.20 5.80 -13.39
CA ARG A 203 -2.33 6.57 -14.63
C ARG A 203 -3.80 6.82 -14.92
N VAL A 204 -4.13 8.09 -15.08
CA VAL A 204 -5.43 8.53 -15.58
C VAL A 204 -5.28 8.74 -17.09
N LEU A 205 -6.13 8.09 -17.88
CA LEU A 205 -6.13 8.11 -19.34
C LEU A 205 -7.12 9.15 -19.86
#